data_d37a4be3026207bc156be7111c300dc5
#
_entry.id   d37a4be3026207bc156be7111c300dc5
#
_cell.length_a   1.000
_cell.length_b   1.000
_cell.length_c   1.000
_cell.angle_alpha   90.00
_cell.angle_beta   90.00
_cell.angle_gamma   90.00
#
_symmetry.space_group_name_H-M   'P 1'
#
loop_
_entity.id
_entity.type
_entity.pdbx_description
1 polymer ?
#
loop_
_entity_poly.entity_id
_entity_poly.type
_entity_poly.pdbx_seq_one_letter_code
_entity_poly.pdbx_strand_id
1 'polypeptide(L)'
;MKKSLLVVVTLMMVSILSGCGQNLREEVVSNYDNGMPAKAYYYTKGNQWVYEKDFYDTGILMMEGPIANGQREGDWTSYFPDGKIQSTGVYKEGLRVGKSKVYHENGHLWMDGWYKDNHRCGEWIYYDEQGYELERRNYGACD
;
A
#
# COMPACT_ATOMS: atom_id res chain seq x y z
N MET A 1 -41.04 -2.22 -23.38
CA MET A 1 -39.60 -2.22 -23.22
C MET A 1 -39.23 -1.19 -22.14
N LYS A 2 -38.95 -1.65 -20.91
CA LYS A 2 -38.57 -0.76 -19.80
C LYS A 2 -37.04 -0.63 -19.81
N LYS A 3 -36.52 0.58 -20.07
CA LYS A 3 -35.10 0.90 -19.94
C LYS A 3 -34.79 1.04 -18.45
N SER A 4 -34.02 0.12 -17.92
CA SER A 4 -33.47 0.20 -16.57
C SER A 4 -32.41 1.30 -16.52
N LEU A 5 -32.70 2.38 -15.82
CA LEU A 5 -31.77 3.48 -15.59
C LEU A 5 -30.83 3.04 -14.46
N LEU A 6 -29.58 2.70 -14.80
CA LEU A 6 -28.54 2.40 -13.81
C LEU A 6 -28.16 3.72 -13.12
N VAL A 7 -28.65 3.93 -11.90
CA VAL A 7 -28.21 5.06 -11.06
C VAL A 7 -26.87 4.67 -10.45
N VAL A 8 -25.78 5.20 -11.01
CA VAL A 8 -24.48 5.17 -10.38
C VAL A 8 -24.49 6.17 -9.24
N VAL A 9 -24.70 5.67 -8.02
CA VAL A 9 -24.55 6.49 -6.82
C VAL A 9 -23.06 6.65 -6.53
N THR A 10 -22.51 7.75 -7.00
CA THR A 10 -21.16 8.17 -6.64
C THR A 10 -21.21 8.74 -5.22
N LEU A 11 -20.88 7.91 -4.22
CA LEU A 11 -20.75 8.36 -2.85
C LEU A 11 -19.42 9.10 -2.74
N MET A 12 -19.44 10.45 -2.82
CA MET A 12 -18.29 11.29 -2.52
C MET A 12 -18.05 11.27 -1.00
N MET A 13 -17.16 10.43 -0.53
CA MET A 13 -16.55 10.60 0.79
C MET A 13 -15.32 11.48 0.65
N VAL A 14 -15.41 12.71 1.12
CA VAL A 14 -14.27 13.62 1.25
C VAL A 14 -13.53 13.23 2.52
N SER A 15 -12.52 12.38 2.39
CA SER A 15 -11.55 12.14 3.48
C SER A 15 -10.48 13.22 3.43
N ILE A 16 -10.43 14.07 4.46
CA ILE A 16 -9.40 15.09 4.65
C ILE A 16 -8.16 14.38 5.20
N LEU A 17 -7.20 14.09 4.32
CA LEU A 17 -5.85 13.73 4.75
C LEU A 17 -5.15 15.01 5.22
N SER A 18 -4.98 15.16 6.53
CA SER A 18 -4.21 16.25 7.16
C SER A 18 -2.72 16.02 6.92
N GLY A 19 -2.23 16.58 5.82
CA GLY A 19 -0.81 16.60 5.46
C GLY A 19 -0.63 17.42 4.20
N CYS A 20 -0.37 18.73 4.36
CA CYS A 20 -0.07 19.66 3.27
C CYS A 20 -1.14 19.78 2.16
N GLY A 21 -2.23 20.48 2.43
CA GLY A 21 -3.04 21.36 1.57
C GLY A 21 -3.46 20.96 0.15
N GLN A 22 -3.37 19.70 -0.27
CA GLN A 22 -3.88 19.27 -1.57
C GLN A 22 -5.21 18.51 -1.41
N ASN A 23 -6.31 19.14 -1.85
CA ASN A 23 -7.59 18.43 -2.00
C ASN A 23 -7.47 17.44 -3.16
N LEU A 24 -7.25 16.16 -2.84
CA LEU A 24 -7.25 15.08 -3.83
C LEU A 24 -8.68 14.62 -4.10
N ARG A 25 -8.99 14.31 -5.36
CA ARG A 25 -10.24 13.66 -5.77
C ARG A 25 -10.04 12.15 -5.72
N GLU A 26 -10.89 11.47 -4.95
CA GLU A 26 -10.95 10.02 -4.91
C GLU A 26 -11.82 9.48 -6.04
N GLU A 27 -11.42 8.36 -6.64
CA GLU A 27 -12.18 7.61 -7.62
C GLU A 27 -12.05 6.10 -7.33
N VAL A 28 -13.16 5.44 -6.98
CA VAL A 28 -13.20 3.98 -6.87
C VAL A 28 -13.18 3.38 -8.28
N VAL A 29 -12.14 2.65 -8.61
CA VAL A 29 -11.89 2.09 -9.95
C VAL A 29 -12.29 0.62 -10.07
N SER A 30 -12.44 -0.08 -8.96
CA SER A 30 -12.98 -1.45 -8.92
C SER A 30 -13.66 -1.76 -7.59
N ASN A 31 -14.64 -2.66 -7.64
CA ASN A 31 -15.37 -3.16 -6.48
C ASN A 31 -15.31 -4.68 -6.44
N TYR A 32 -15.48 -5.25 -5.24
CA TYR A 32 -15.78 -6.65 -5.02
C TYR A 32 -17.25 -6.96 -5.36
N ASP A 33 -17.60 -8.25 -5.49
CA ASP A 33 -18.97 -8.71 -5.78
C ASP A 33 -19.99 -8.29 -4.70
N ASN A 34 -19.52 -8.08 -3.46
CA ASN A 34 -20.34 -7.56 -2.34
C ASN A 34 -20.58 -6.04 -2.40
N GLY A 35 -20.05 -5.36 -3.42
CA GLY A 35 -20.17 -3.91 -3.63
C GLY A 35 -19.15 -3.05 -2.87
N MET A 36 -18.31 -3.64 -2.02
CA MET A 36 -17.25 -2.92 -1.33
C MET A 36 -16.15 -2.49 -2.30
N PRO A 37 -15.54 -1.30 -2.12
CA PRO A 37 -14.38 -0.88 -2.91
C PRO A 37 -13.26 -1.91 -2.82
N ALA A 38 -12.67 -2.29 -3.95
CA ALA A 38 -11.47 -3.10 -4.01
C ALA A 38 -10.24 -2.22 -4.25
N LYS A 39 -10.39 -1.14 -5.04
CA LYS A 39 -9.31 -0.22 -5.36
C LYS A 39 -9.81 1.21 -5.57
N ALA A 40 -9.06 2.19 -5.04
CA ALA A 40 -9.32 3.60 -5.26
C ALA A 40 -8.04 4.35 -5.69
N TYR A 41 -8.20 5.25 -6.64
CA TYR A 41 -7.16 6.17 -7.10
C TYR A 41 -7.44 7.58 -6.63
N TYR A 42 -6.38 8.32 -6.36
CA TYR A 42 -6.44 9.70 -5.91
C TYR A 42 -5.76 10.62 -6.91
N TYR A 43 -6.46 11.66 -7.31
CA TYR A 43 -6.03 12.59 -8.35
C TYR A 43 -5.88 14.01 -7.81
N THR A 44 -4.88 14.72 -8.32
CA THR A 44 -4.75 16.17 -8.12
C THR A 44 -5.86 16.92 -8.87
N LYS A 45 -6.00 18.24 -8.63
CA LYS A 45 -6.90 19.13 -9.40
C LYS A 45 -6.60 19.11 -10.90
N GLY A 46 -5.36 18.80 -11.30
CA GLY A 46 -4.94 18.64 -12.69
C GLY A 46 -5.17 17.24 -13.29
N ASN A 47 -5.98 16.38 -12.65
CA ASN A 47 -6.23 15.00 -13.04
C ASN A 47 -4.97 14.10 -13.11
N GLN A 48 -3.92 14.45 -12.40
CA GLN A 48 -2.77 13.57 -12.25
C GLN A 48 -3.06 12.55 -11.15
N TRP A 49 -2.97 11.24 -11.45
CA TRP A 49 -3.02 10.16 -10.48
C TRP A 49 -1.75 10.15 -9.64
N VAL A 50 -1.89 10.30 -8.32
CA VAL A 50 -0.75 10.50 -7.41
C VAL A 50 -0.75 9.56 -6.20
N TYR A 51 -1.84 8.83 -5.96
CA TYR A 51 -1.94 7.92 -4.82
C TYR A 51 -2.92 6.78 -5.11
N GLU A 52 -2.65 5.60 -4.54
CA GLU A 52 -3.45 4.38 -4.68
C GLU A 52 -3.78 3.79 -3.32
N LYS A 53 -5.01 3.29 -3.18
CA LYS A 53 -5.44 2.45 -2.06
C LYS A 53 -6.09 1.18 -2.59
N ASP A 54 -5.67 0.04 -2.03
CA ASP A 54 -6.30 -1.26 -2.20
C ASP A 54 -6.99 -1.65 -0.88
N PHE A 55 -8.13 -2.32 -0.97
CA PHE A 55 -8.92 -2.72 0.20
C PHE A 55 -9.17 -4.22 0.19
N TYR A 56 -9.40 -4.80 1.36
CA TYR A 56 -10.00 -6.11 1.52
C TYR A 56 -11.49 -6.06 1.17
N ASP A 57 -12.11 -7.21 0.91
CA ASP A 57 -13.55 -7.35 0.68
C ASP A 57 -14.42 -6.94 1.89
N THR A 58 -13.82 -6.80 3.05
CA THR A 58 -14.40 -6.23 4.28
C THR A 58 -14.40 -4.71 4.31
N GLY A 59 -13.76 -4.04 3.32
CA GLY A 59 -13.57 -2.59 3.28
C GLY A 59 -12.39 -2.07 4.11
N ILE A 60 -11.65 -2.96 4.78
CA ILE A 60 -10.43 -2.59 5.51
C ILE A 60 -9.32 -2.31 4.51
N LEU A 61 -8.53 -1.27 4.76
CA LEU A 61 -7.37 -0.92 3.93
C LEU A 61 -6.36 -2.08 3.91
N MET A 62 -6.00 -2.53 2.71
CA MET A 62 -5.04 -3.60 2.48
C MET A 62 -3.64 -3.06 2.17
N MET A 63 -3.58 -2.01 1.34
CA MET A 63 -2.31 -1.41 0.92
C MET A 63 -2.53 0.02 0.44
N GLU A 64 -1.54 0.88 0.66
CA GLU A 64 -1.56 2.23 0.13
C GLU A 64 -0.17 2.78 -0.14
N GLY A 65 -0.10 3.77 -1.04
CA GLY A 65 1.13 4.50 -1.31
C GLY A 65 1.04 5.42 -2.51
N PRO A 66 2.07 6.27 -2.67
CA PRO A 66 2.12 7.24 -3.76
C PRO A 66 2.42 6.59 -5.11
N ILE A 67 1.92 7.26 -6.14
CA ILE A 67 2.12 6.92 -7.55
C ILE A 67 2.77 8.12 -8.26
N ALA A 68 3.78 7.84 -9.08
CA ALA A 68 4.35 8.80 -10.02
C ALA A 68 4.49 8.15 -11.40
N ASN A 69 4.09 8.85 -12.45
CA ASN A 69 4.14 8.35 -13.84
C ASN A 69 3.48 6.96 -14.03
N GLY A 70 2.41 6.68 -13.28
CA GLY A 70 1.69 5.40 -13.35
C GLY A 70 2.38 4.23 -12.64
N GLN A 71 3.43 4.49 -11.87
CA GLN A 71 4.21 3.48 -11.15
C GLN A 71 4.27 3.80 -9.66
N ARG A 72 4.45 2.77 -8.82
CA ARG A 72 4.68 2.94 -7.38
C ARG A 72 5.95 3.74 -7.14
N GLU A 73 5.86 4.75 -6.26
CA GLU A 73 6.95 5.65 -5.92
C GLU A 73 6.91 6.00 -4.43
N GLY A 74 8.09 6.06 -3.76
CA GLY A 74 8.16 6.41 -2.34
C GLY A 74 7.66 5.31 -1.39
N ASP A 75 7.16 5.72 -0.21
CA ASP A 75 6.80 4.82 0.88
C ASP A 75 5.46 4.15 0.64
N TRP A 76 5.44 2.82 0.74
CA TRP A 76 4.26 1.99 0.63
C TRP A 76 4.04 1.20 1.92
N THR A 77 2.80 1.13 2.35
CA THR A 77 2.41 0.38 3.55
C THR A 77 1.33 -0.64 3.19
N SER A 78 1.47 -1.87 3.68
CA SER A 78 0.41 -2.87 3.66
C SER A 78 -0.05 -3.21 5.08
N TYR A 79 -1.29 -3.67 5.18
CA TYR A 79 -1.97 -3.92 6.44
C TYR A 79 -2.54 -5.33 6.47
N PHE A 80 -2.64 -5.90 7.66
CA PHE A 80 -3.41 -7.11 7.92
C PHE A 80 -4.92 -6.82 7.89
N PRO A 81 -5.78 -7.85 7.78
CA PRO A 81 -7.24 -7.68 7.84
C PRO A 81 -7.77 -7.06 9.14
N ASP A 82 -6.99 -7.07 10.22
CA ASP A 82 -7.32 -6.40 11.49
C ASP A 82 -6.88 -4.91 11.52
N GLY A 83 -6.30 -4.41 10.40
CA GLY A 83 -5.84 -3.03 10.25
C GLY A 83 -4.45 -2.73 10.78
N LYS A 84 -3.75 -3.70 11.38
CA LYS A 84 -2.35 -3.52 11.80
C LYS A 84 -1.41 -3.51 10.60
N ILE A 85 -0.29 -2.82 10.72
CA ILE A 85 0.74 -2.80 9.69
C ILE A 85 1.30 -4.20 9.49
N GLN A 86 1.24 -4.70 8.26
CA GLN A 86 1.85 -5.96 7.83
C GLN A 86 3.27 -5.72 7.29
N SER A 87 3.45 -4.69 6.44
CA SER A 87 4.77 -4.36 5.93
C SER A 87 4.88 -2.89 5.52
N THR A 88 6.13 -2.41 5.53
CA THR A 88 6.51 -1.14 4.92
C THR A 88 7.67 -1.35 3.96
N GLY A 89 7.73 -0.55 2.90
CA GLY A 89 8.81 -0.60 1.92
C GLY A 89 8.84 0.64 1.05
N VAL A 90 9.92 0.80 0.34
CA VAL A 90 10.13 1.93 -0.57
C VAL A 90 10.12 1.43 -2.00
N TYR A 91 9.47 2.18 -2.88
CA TYR A 91 9.45 1.93 -4.32
C TYR A 91 10.04 3.11 -5.08
N LYS A 92 10.71 2.82 -6.17
CA LYS A 92 11.19 3.78 -7.15
C LYS A 92 10.92 3.22 -8.55
N GLU A 93 10.18 3.99 -9.35
CA GLU A 93 9.81 3.56 -10.72
C GLU A 93 9.20 2.14 -10.77
N GLY A 94 8.36 1.81 -9.79
CA GLY A 94 7.69 0.51 -9.66
C GLY A 94 8.53 -0.63 -9.06
N LEU A 95 9.82 -0.41 -8.81
CA LEU A 95 10.73 -1.41 -8.24
C LEU A 95 10.89 -1.21 -6.74
N ARG A 96 10.97 -2.30 -5.96
CA ARG A 96 11.32 -2.23 -4.53
C ARG A 96 12.77 -1.80 -4.38
N VAL A 97 13.00 -0.76 -3.57
CA VAL A 97 14.32 -0.23 -3.24
C VAL A 97 14.40 0.10 -1.75
N GLY A 98 15.62 0.28 -1.24
CA GLY A 98 15.80 0.78 0.13
C GLY A 98 15.30 -0.18 1.20
N LYS A 99 14.99 0.36 2.36
CA LYS A 99 14.63 -0.41 3.55
C LYS A 99 13.22 -0.99 3.45
N SER A 100 13.06 -2.24 3.89
CA SER A 100 11.77 -2.91 4.01
C SER A 100 11.65 -3.56 5.39
N LYS A 101 10.44 -3.48 5.97
CA LYS A 101 10.09 -4.15 7.22
C LYS A 101 8.83 -4.96 7.02
N VAL A 102 8.78 -6.14 7.63
CA VAL A 102 7.58 -6.99 7.69
C VAL A 102 7.33 -7.37 9.13
N TYR A 103 6.07 -7.42 9.52
CA TYR A 103 5.64 -7.64 10.90
C TYR A 103 4.83 -8.93 11.02
N HIS A 104 4.88 -9.57 12.17
CA HIS A 104 3.93 -10.60 12.59
C HIS A 104 2.55 -9.99 12.88
N GLU A 105 1.49 -10.80 12.90
CA GLU A 105 0.13 -10.33 13.23
C GLU A 105 0.01 -9.73 14.63
N ASN A 106 0.89 -10.14 15.56
CA ASN A 106 0.97 -9.54 16.91
C ASN A 106 1.63 -8.15 16.92
N GLY A 107 2.17 -7.67 15.78
CA GLY A 107 2.81 -6.36 15.62
C GLY A 107 4.30 -6.35 15.89
N HIS A 108 4.91 -7.46 16.33
CA HIS A 108 6.36 -7.54 16.44
C HIS A 108 7.00 -7.63 15.05
N LEU A 109 8.21 -7.10 14.92
CA LEU A 109 8.97 -7.19 13.69
C LEU A 109 9.27 -8.66 13.37
N TRP A 110 8.95 -9.11 12.17
CA TRP A 110 9.30 -10.44 11.66
C TRP A 110 10.61 -10.44 10.91
N MET A 111 10.79 -9.47 10.00
CA MET A 111 12.05 -9.31 9.26
C MET A 111 12.24 -7.88 8.81
N ASP A 112 13.50 -7.46 8.73
CA ASP A 112 13.89 -6.23 8.06
C ASP A 112 15.17 -6.42 7.23
N GLY A 113 15.31 -5.57 6.21
CA GLY A 113 16.44 -5.63 5.30
C GLY A 113 16.32 -4.61 4.17
N TRP A 114 17.06 -4.84 3.12
CA TRP A 114 17.19 -3.90 2.02
C TRP A 114 16.87 -4.54 0.67
N TYR A 115 16.24 -3.76 -0.18
CA TYR A 115 16.02 -4.10 -1.59
C TYR A 115 16.79 -3.18 -2.52
N LYS A 116 17.24 -3.72 -3.62
CA LYS A 116 17.65 -3.03 -4.83
C LYS A 116 16.97 -3.68 -6.03
N ASP A 117 16.21 -2.91 -6.77
CA ASP A 117 15.53 -3.33 -8.00
C ASP A 117 14.79 -4.68 -7.86
N ASN A 118 13.95 -4.81 -6.81
CA ASN A 118 13.20 -6.00 -6.41
C ASN A 118 14.05 -7.16 -5.83
N HIS A 119 15.36 -7.05 -5.75
CA HIS A 119 16.24 -8.09 -5.21
C HIS A 119 16.62 -7.75 -3.77
N ARG A 120 16.65 -8.76 -2.89
CA ARG A 120 17.21 -8.60 -1.54
C ARG A 120 18.70 -8.35 -1.65
N CYS A 121 19.21 -7.38 -0.89
CA CYS A 121 20.63 -7.07 -0.76
C CYS A 121 20.98 -6.69 0.67
N GLY A 122 22.26 -6.62 0.98
CA GLY A 122 22.72 -6.32 2.33
C GLY A 122 22.34 -7.37 3.34
N GLU A 123 22.34 -6.97 4.60
CA GLU A 123 21.96 -7.83 5.72
C GLU A 123 20.44 -7.82 5.91
N TRP A 124 19.87 -9.02 6.07
CA TRP A 124 18.47 -9.27 6.45
C TRP A 124 18.45 -9.95 7.80
N ILE A 125 17.63 -9.41 8.72
CA ILE A 125 17.47 -9.93 10.07
C ILE A 125 16.06 -10.48 10.21
N TYR A 126 15.94 -11.65 10.82
CA TYR A 126 14.67 -12.35 11.04
C TYR A 126 14.44 -12.50 12.55
N TYR A 127 13.22 -12.31 12.99
CA TYR A 127 12.81 -12.32 14.39
C TYR A 127 11.62 -13.26 14.60
N ASP A 128 11.53 -13.84 15.81
CA ASP A 128 10.36 -14.60 16.23
C ASP A 128 9.19 -13.69 16.64
N GLU A 129 8.05 -14.31 16.99
CA GLU A 129 6.86 -13.59 17.45
C GLU A 129 7.05 -12.87 18.80
N GLN A 130 8.08 -13.17 19.54
CA GLN A 130 8.46 -12.51 20.79
C GLN A 130 9.41 -11.34 20.56
N GLY A 131 9.93 -11.18 19.31
CA GLY A 131 10.85 -10.13 18.91
C GLY A 131 12.32 -10.48 19.13
N TYR A 132 12.65 -11.75 19.45
CA TYR A 132 14.04 -12.21 19.54
C TYR A 132 14.59 -12.50 18.15
N GLU A 133 15.84 -12.11 17.92
CA GLU A 133 16.52 -12.40 16.66
C GLU A 133 16.74 -13.91 16.49
N LEU A 134 16.29 -14.44 15.36
CA LEU A 134 16.44 -15.84 14.98
C LEU A 134 17.63 -16.05 14.06
N GLU A 135 17.82 -15.15 13.09
CA GLU A 135 18.78 -15.37 12.01
C GLU A 135 19.16 -14.04 11.33
N ARG A 136 20.42 -14.01 10.84
CA ARG A 136 20.91 -12.99 9.90
C ARG A 136 21.38 -13.64 8.62
N ARG A 137 20.98 -13.08 7.49
CA ARG A 137 21.43 -13.50 6.15
C ARG A 137 21.99 -12.31 5.40
N ASN A 138 23.15 -12.51 4.78
CA ASN A 138 23.74 -11.52 3.89
C ASN A 138 23.46 -11.92 2.43
N TYR A 139 22.80 -11.03 1.68
CA TYR A 139 22.42 -11.22 0.27
C TYR A 139 23.38 -10.50 -0.69
N GLY A 140 24.55 -10.05 -0.21
CA GLY A 140 25.51 -9.30 -1.01
C GLY A 140 25.27 -7.79 -0.95
N ALA A 141 26.17 -7.04 -1.61
CA ALA A 141 26.09 -5.57 -1.60
C ALA A 141 24.83 -5.03 -2.30
N CYS A 142 24.42 -3.82 -1.91
CA CYS A 142 23.31 -3.07 -2.54
C CYS A 142 23.82 -2.07 -3.60
N ASP A 143 24.87 -2.41 -4.32
CA ASP A 143 25.55 -1.51 -5.29
C ASP A 143 24.69 -1.24 -6.54
#